data_2c07d999ad83fe9fbef40bd7c610a56e
#
_entry.id   2c07d999ad83fe9fbef40bd7c610a56e
#
_cell.length_a   1.000
_cell.length_b   1.000
_cell.length_c   1.000
_cell.angle_alpha   90.00
_cell.angle_beta   90.00
_cell.angle_gamma   90.00
#
_symmetry.space_group_name_H-M   'P 1'
#
loop_
_entity.id
_entity.type
_entity.pdbx_description
1 polymer ?
#
loop_
_entity_poly.entity_id
_entity_poly.type
_entity_poly.pdbx_seq_one_letter_code
_entity_poly.pdbx_strand_id
1 'polypeptide(L)'
;MQLSYNGLANQADWRHKGYILPEYNVSDIAKNTQQNPIWLHLGAGNIFRAFLANLQQRLLNQGAADRGIIVADGFDYEIIEKAYRPFDNLSIFVRLKNDHSVNKIVIGSISESLRMDPSFTDDFARLNTVFTAPSLQMVSLTITEKGYVIKNQDGEYFQAVKFDLQNGSDHPQSYIGKIVALLFARFRNGAQPLAVVSMDNMSKNGSKLEKVILEFADQWRQAGVVPAAFIDYLSSDKISFPWSMIDKITPRPDTEIQQLLQSDGIPNLAPMITSKNTYVAPFVNAEELEYLAIEDNFPNGRPALEKVGVIFTDRDTVDKIETMKVTTCLNPIHTGLAVFGCLLGFSTIFAEMRDPDLSALAKRIGYQEGLPVVIDPKIINPKQFIDEVINIRLSNDFIPDTPQRIASDTSQKLSIRFGETLKAYLRDNKDIQSLTAIPLVFAGWLRYLIAIDDQGNTFENSPDPLLNQLKNHISCAKLGQSVSAETLRPILSDKNIFGIDLYEIGLAEKVTQYLNEMLLGKGAVRATLQKYIY
;
A
#
# COMPACT_ATOMS: atom_id res chain seq x y z
N MET A 1 12.85 -29.52 -10.93
CA MET A 1 12.10 -28.48 -11.70
C MET A 1 12.98 -27.23 -11.80
N GLN A 2 12.97 -26.52 -12.91
CA GLN A 2 13.71 -25.27 -13.10
C GLN A 2 12.73 -24.15 -13.48
N LEU A 3 12.80 -23.01 -12.82
CA LEU A 3 11.97 -21.85 -13.12
C LEU A 3 12.53 -21.15 -14.38
N SER A 4 12.16 -21.66 -15.54
CA SER A 4 12.54 -21.17 -16.87
C SER A 4 11.53 -21.64 -17.91
N TYR A 5 11.51 -21.03 -19.10
CA TYR A 5 10.63 -21.49 -20.18
C TYR A 5 10.85 -22.96 -20.53
N ASN A 6 12.11 -23.37 -20.61
CA ASN A 6 12.44 -24.77 -20.87
C ASN A 6 12.00 -25.69 -19.71
N GLY A 7 12.14 -25.24 -18.47
CA GLY A 7 11.73 -26.02 -17.30
C GLY A 7 10.20 -26.18 -17.19
N LEU A 8 9.43 -25.25 -17.72
CA LEU A 8 7.97 -25.34 -17.79
C LEU A 8 7.47 -26.32 -18.88
N ALA A 9 8.32 -26.77 -19.80
CA ALA A 9 7.93 -27.75 -20.81
C ALA A 9 7.50 -29.09 -20.17
N ASN A 10 8.08 -29.47 -19.03
CA ASN A 10 7.65 -30.64 -18.25
C ASN A 10 6.54 -30.26 -17.25
N GLN A 11 5.36 -29.93 -17.74
CA GLN A 11 4.21 -29.51 -16.92
C GLN A 11 3.79 -30.56 -15.87
N ALA A 12 4.02 -31.86 -16.16
CA ALA A 12 3.59 -32.95 -15.30
C ALA A 12 4.26 -32.88 -13.91
N ASP A 13 5.56 -32.62 -13.86
CA ASP A 13 6.30 -32.50 -12.59
C ASP A 13 5.80 -31.32 -11.75
N TRP A 14 5.54 -30.18 -12.38
CA TRP A 14 5.02 -29.00 -11.71
C TRP A 14 3.62 -29.24 -11.15
N ARG A 15 2.71 -29.84 -11.95
CA ARG A 15 1.34 -30.13 -11.53
C ARG A 15 1.30 -31.20 -10.42
N HIS A 16 2.19 -32.20 -10.48
CA HIS A 16 2.32 -33.23 -9.43
C HIS A 16 2.70 -32.61 -8.06
N LYS A 17 3.49 -31.55 -8.08
CA LYS A 17 3.87 -30.77 -6.91
C LYS A 17 2.84 -29.70 -6.51
N GLY A 18 1.69 -29.64 -7.18
CA GLY A 18 0.58 -28.73 -6.86
C GLY A 18 0.77 -27.30 -7.36
N TYR A 19 1.60 -27.07 -8.39
CA TYR A 19 1.73 -25.76 -9.00
C TYR A 19 0.61 -25.49 -10.01
N ILE A 20 0.08 -24.27 -9.98
CA ILE A 20 -0.81 -23.73 -10.99
C ILE A 20 0.07 -23.07 -12.05
N LEU A 21 -0.03 -23.54 -13.29
CA LEU A 21 0.78 -23.09 -14.40
C LEU A 21 0.01 -22.13 -15.32
N PRO A 22 0.71 -21.29 -16.12
CA PRO A 22 0.08 -20.58 -17.24
C PRO A 22 -0.66 -21.53 -18.18
N GLU A 23 -1.88 -21.18 -18.59
CA GLU A 23 -2.72 -21.95 -19.52
C GLU A 23 -2.57 -21.47 -20.97
N TYR A 24 -1.52 -20.72 -21.25
CA TYR A 24 -1.17 -20.18 -22.57
C TYR A 24 0.32 -20.41 -22.86
N ASN A 25 0.71 -20.20 -24.11
CA ASN A 25 2.13 -20.25 -24.49
C ASN A 25 2.84 -18.95 -24.05
N VAL A 26 3.67 -19.02 -23.01
CA VAL A 26 4.37 -17.87 -22.43
C VAL A 26 5.29 -17.20 -23.46
N SER A 27 5.98 -17.99 -24.29
CA SER A 27 6.89 -17.47 -25.33
C SER A 27 6.17 -16.68 -26.42
N ASP A 28 4.98 -17.13 -26.81
CA ASP A 28 4.18 -16.43 -27.82
C ASP A 28 3.61 -15.12 -27.28
N ILE A 29 3.14 -15.14 -26.03
CA ILE A 29 2.70 -13.92 -25.33
C ILE A 29 3.85 -12.92 -25.20
N ALA A 30 5.06 -13.38 -24.84
CA ALA A 30 6.23 -12.51 -24.76
C ALA A 30 6.55 -11.85 -26.11
N LYS A 31 6.56 -12.61 -27.22
CA LYS A 31 6.77 -12.07 -28.57
C LYS A 31 5.69 -11.05 -28.98
N ASN A 32 4.43 -11.35 -28.73
CA ASN A 32 3.32 -10.45 -29.04
C ASN A 32 3.45 -9.13 -28.27
N THR A 33 3.84 -9.22 -26.98
CA THR A 33 4.04 -8.06 -26.11
C THR A 33 5.20 -7.19 -26.58
N GLN A 34 6.32 -7.82 -26.99
CA GLN A 34 7.49 -7.11 -27.51
C GLN A 34 7.18 -6.32 -28.78
N GLN A 35 6.34 -6.88 -29.65
CA GLN A 35 5.96 -6.23 -30.92
C GLN A 35 4.93 -5.11 -30.71
N ASN A 36 3.95 -5.32 -29.83
CA ASN A 36 2.83 -4.40 -29.59
C ASN A 36 2.54 -4.26 -28.09
N PRO A 37 3.38 -3.54 -27.32
CA PRO A 37 3.19 -3.37 -25.89
C PRO A 37 1.91 -2.59 -25.61
N ILE A 38 1.12 -3.07 -24.63
CA ILE A 38 -0.11 -2.39 -24.16
C ILE A 38 0.00 -1.91 -22.73
N TRP A 39 0.84 -2.54 -21.91
CA TRP A 39 0.99 -2.24 -20.50
C TRP A 39 2.48 -2.29 -20.11
N LEU A 40 2.99 -1.14 -19.64
CA LEU A 40 4.27 -1.02 -18.96
C LEU A 40 4.02 -0.78 -17.48
N HIS A 41 4.73 -1.49 -16.60
CA HIS A 41 4.69 -1.25 -15.18
C HIS A 41 6.05 -0.75 -14.67
N LEU A 42 6.04 0.31 -13.84
CA LEU A 42 7.23 0.89 -13.22
C LEU A 42 7.26 0.53 -11.73
N GLY A 43 8.28 -0.22 -11.31
CA GLY A 43 8.44 -0.75 -9.96
C GLY A 43 8.34 -2.29 -9.94
N ALA A 44 9.48 -2.97 -9.94
CA ALA A 44 9.59 -4.43 -10.06
C ALA A 44 9.46 -5.17 -8.70
N GLY A 45 8.75 -4.59 -7.74
CA GLY A 45 8.63 -5.09 -6.37
C GLY A 45 7.68 -6.28 -6.20
N ASN A 46 7.50 -6.69 -4.93
CA ASN A 46 6.68 -7.84 -4.57
C ASN A 46 5.20 -7.65 -4.93
N ILE A 47 4.65 -6.46 -4.70
CA ILE A 47 3.23 -6.19 -5.00
C ILE A 47 2.92 -6.31 -6.50
N PHE A 48 3.83 -5.88 -7.37
CA PHE A 48 3.67 -6.06 -8.81
C PHE A 48 3.53 -7.54 -9.18
N ARG A 49 4.46 -8.38 -8.71
CA ARG A 49 4.48 -9.82 -9.05
C ARG A 49 3.32 -10.60 -8.44
N ALA A 50 2.97 -10.31 -7.17
CA ALA A 50 1.90 -11.01 -6.46
C ALA A 50 0.49 -10.58 -6.91
N PHE A 51 0.33 -9.34 -7.38
CA PHE A 51 -0.98 -8.80 -7.69
C PHE A 51 -1.15 -8.46 -9.17
N LEU A 52 -0.49 -7.41 -9.66
CA LEU A 52 -0.74 -6.90 -11.01
C LEU A 52 -0.38 -7.91 -12.10
N ALA A 53 0.76 -8.57 -11.97
CA ALA A 53 1.16 -9.63 -12.89
C ALA A 53 0.21 -10.84 -12.80
N ASN A 54 -0.29 -11.19 -11.60
CA ASN A 54 -1.28 -12.24 -11.43
C ASN A 54 -2.65 -11.87 -12.03
N LEU A 55 -3.06 -10.60 -12.00
CA LEU A 55 -4.26 -10.15 -12.72
C LEU A 55 -4.14 -10.38 -14.22
N GLN A 56 -3.02 -9.97 -14.83
CA GLN A 56 -2.76 -10.20 -16.26
C GLN A 56 -2.66 -11.68 -16.58
N GLN A 57 -2.04 -12.48 -15.71
CA GLN A 57 -2.00 -13.95 -15.81
C GLN A 57 -3.40 -14.54 -15.94
N ARG A 58 -4.33 -14.10 -15.08
CA ARG A 58 -5.72 -14.56 -15.10
C ARG A 58 -6.45 -14.19 -16.40
N LEU A 59 -6.20 -12.99 -16.92
CA LEU A 59 -6.74 -12.58 -18.23
C LEU A 59 -6.22 -13.45 -19.38
N LEU A 60 -4.92 -13.72 -19.37
CA LEU A 60 -4.28 -14.57 -20.36
C LEU A 60 -4.82 -16.01 -20.29
N ASN A 61 -4.98 -16.57 -19.09
CA ASN A 61 -5.56 -17.91 -18.90
C ASN A 61 -7.01 -18.00 -19.39
N GLN A 62 -7.79 -16.92 -19.31
CA GLN A 62 -9.16 -16.86 -19.85
C GLN A 62 -9.21 -16.60 -21.36
N GLY A 63 -8.07 -16.44 -22.04
CA GLY A 63 -8.03 -16.00 -23.44
C GLY A 63 -8.58 -14.59 -23.66
N ALA A 64 -8.69 -13.78 -22.61
CA ALA A 64 -9.22 -12.42 -22.66
C ALA A 64 -8.14 -11.37 -22.94
N ALA A 65 -6.89 -11.78 -23.03
CA ALA A 65 -5.73 -10.99 -23.45
C ALA A 65 -4.78 -11.85 -24.29
N ASP A 66 -3.96 -11.20 -25.10
CA ASP A 66 -2.94 -11.81 -25.97
C ASP A 66 -1.55 -11.20 -25.76
N ARG A 67 -1.39 -10.32 -24.77
CA ARG A 67 -0.15 -9.63 -24.40
C ARG A 67 0.02 -9.62 -22.89
N GLY A 68 1.27 -9.73 -22.46
CA GLY A 68 1.65 -9.62 -21.05
C GLY A 68 2.02 -8.20 -20.65
N ILE A 69 2.82 -8.08 -19.59
CA ILE A 69 3.30 -6.80 -19.05
C ILE A 69 4.80 -6.69 -19.30
N ILE A 70 5.25 -5.50 -19.67
CA ILE A 70 6.66 -5.11 -19.57
C ILE A 70 6.85 -4.45 -18.22
N VAL A 71 7.87 -4.84 -17.46
CA VAL A 71 8.20 -4.22 -16.18
C VAL A 71 9.52 -3.48 -16.27
N ALA A 72 9.62 -2.34 -15.59
CA ALA A 72 10.89 -1.65 -15.44
C ALA A 72 11.10 -1.18 -14.00
N ASP A 73 12.36 -1.16 -13.56
CA ASP A 73 12.72 -0.57 -12.28
C ASP A 73 13.69 0.60 -12.47
N GLY A 74 13.39 1.74 -11.85
CA GLY A 74 14.18 2.96 -11.93
C GLY A 74 14.99 3.27 -10.68
N PHE A 75 14.91 2.42 -9.66
CA PHE A 75 15.57 2.63 -8.37
C PHE A 75 16.55 1.50 -8.02
N ASP A 76 16.10 0.24 -8.12
CA ASP A 76 16.87 -0.94 -7.73
C ASP A 76 17.02 -1.92 -8.89
N TYR A 77 18.05 -1.70 -9.69
CA TYR A 77 18.30 -2.49 -10.91
C TYR A 77 18.67 -3.94 -10.62
N GLU A 78 19.22 -4.23 -9.41
CA GLU A 78 19.58 -5.59 -9.02
C GLU A 78 18.35 -6.51 -8.96
N ILE A 79 17.16 -5.96 -8.74
CA ILE A 79 15.92 -6.75 -8.78
C ILE A 79 15.73 -7.37 -10.17
N ILE A 80 15.91 -6.57 -11.23
CA ILE A 80 15.81 -7.02 -12.62
C ILE A 80 16.87 -8.08 -12.93
N GLU A 81 18.12 -7.84 -12.51
CA GLU A 81 19.25 -8.70 -12.80
C GLU A 81 19.22 -10.04 -12.05
N LYS A 82 18.69 -10.05 -10.84
CA LYS A 82 18.77 -11.20 -9.92
C LYS A 82 17.47 -11.97 -9.77
N ALA A 83 16.30 -11.32 -9.91
CA ALA A 83 15.01 -11.96 -9.66
C ALA A 83 14.12 -12.11 -10.90
N TYR A 84 14.48 -11.50 -12.05
CA TYR A 84 13.70 -11.60 -13.28
C TYR A 84 14.48 -12.30 -14.40
N ARG A 85 15.59 -11.72 -14.87
CA ARG A 85 16.33 -12.20 -16.04
C ARG A 85 16.85 -13.63 -15.91
N PRO A 86 17.40 -14.07 -14.77
CA PRO A 86 17.87 -15.46 -14.63
C PRO A 86 16.75 -16.51 -14.67
N PHE A 87 15.49 -16.08 -14.58
CA PHE A 87 14.30 -16.93 -14.55
C PHE A 87 13.38 -16.71 -15.74
N ASP A 88 13.88 -16.19 -16.87
CA ASP A 88 13.09 -15.87 -18.06
C ASP A 88 11.87 -14.96 -17.76
N ASN A 89 12.00 -14.04 -16.79
CA ASN A 89 10.94 -13.20 -16.23
C ASN A 89 9.79 -13.95 -15.53
N LEU A 90 9.92 -15.26 -15.34
CA LEU A 90 8.98 -16.04 -14.54
C LEU A 90 9.15 -15.73 -13.04
N SER A 91 8.08 -15.85 -12.29
CA SER A 91 8.12 -15.74 -10.83
C SER A 91 7.17 -16.77 -10.22
N ILE A 92 7.40 -17.17 -8.97
CA ILE A 92 6.44 -17.99 -8.23
C ILE A 92 5.68 -17.08 -7.27
N PHE A 93 4.38 -17.03 -7.40
CA PHE A 93 3.49 -16.41 -6.43
C PHE A 93 2.92 -17.47 -5.49
N VAL A 94 3.21 -17.36 -4.19
CA VAL A 94 2.64 -18.19 -3.15
C VAL A 94 1.55 -17.41 -2.44
N ARG A 95 0.29 -17.82 -2.68
CA ARG A 95 -0.86 -17.23 -2.01
C ARG A 95 -1.06 -17.89 -0.66
N LEU A 96 -1.01 -17.09 0.40
CA LEU A 96 -1.13 -17.51 1.79
C LEU A 96 -2.57 -17.40 2.25
N LYS A 97 -3.16 -18.51 2.68
CA LYS A 97 -4.55 -18.56 3.14
C LYS A 97 -4.62 -18.66 4.66
N ASN A 98 -5.72 -18.19 5.23
CA ASN A 98 -5.95 -18.21 6.67
C ASN A 98 -6.19 -19.64 7.25
N ASP A 99 -6.40 -20.65 6.40
CA ASP A 99 -6.51 -22.07 6.77
C ASP A 99 -5.15 -22.80 6.76
N HIS A 100 -4.05 -22.07 6.71
CA HIS A 100 -2.67 -22.54 6.58
C HIS A 100 -2.34 -23.26 5.26
N SER A 101 -3.26 -23.32 4.31
CA SER A 101 -2.95 -23.81 2.98
C SER A 101 -2.31 -22.73 2.11
N VAL A 102 -1.56 -23.17 1.09
CA VAL A 102 -0.94 -22.26 0.11
C VAL A 102 -1.29 -22.67 -1.32
N ASN A 103 -1.45 -21.69 -2.19
CA ASN A 103 -1.46 -21.93 -3.62
C ASN A 103 -0.13 -21.49 -4.22
N LYS A 104 0.53 -22.36 -4.97
CA LYS A 104 1.79 -22.08 -5.68
C LYS A 104 1.48 -21.81 -7.15
N ILE A 105 1.66 -20.57 -7.60
CA ILE A 105 1.28 -20.11 -8.94
C ILE A 105 2.52 -19.66 -9.67
N VAL A 106 2.78 -20.22 -10.85
CA VAL A 106 3.86 -19.75 -11.74
C VAL A 106 3.31 -18.57 -12.53
N ILE A 107 3.89 -17.40 -12.37
CA ILE A 107 3.57 -16.18 -13.10
C ILE A 107 4.41 -16.15 -14.38
N GLY A 108 3.73 -16.20 -15.53
CA GLY A 108 4.34 -16.11 -16.88
C GLY A 108 3.85 -14.91 -17.68
N SER A 109 3.09 -13.99 -17.04
CA SER A 109 2.53 -12.80 -17.69
C SER A 109 3.54 -11.65 -17.84
N ILE A 110 4.73 -11.75 -17.23
CA ILE A 110 5.79 -10.75 -17.33
C ILE A 110 6.63 -11.08 -18.56
N SER A 111 6.45 -10.32 -19.64
CA SER A 111 7.06 -10.61 -20.93
C SER A 111 8.47 -10.08 -21.09
N GLU A 112 8.80 -8.99 -20.39
CA GLU A 112 10.09 -8.30 -20.50
C GLU A 112 10.39 -7.54 -19.21
N SER A 113 11.67 -7.45 -18.82
CA SER A 113 12.11 -6.68 -17.65
C SER A 113 13.29 -5.78 -17.99
N LEU A 114 13.20 -4.49 -17.63
CA LEU A 114 14.11 -3.45 -18.07
C LEU A 114 14.63 -2.63 -16.88
N ARG A 115 15.84 -2.12 -16.99
CA ARG A 115 16.43 -1.15 -16.06
C ARG A 115 16.14 0.26 -16.59
N MET A 116 15.36 1.04 -15.85
CA MET A 116 14.98 2.39 -16.26
C MET A 116 16.06 3.39 -15.86
N ASP A 117 17.19 3.35 -16.57
CA ASP A 117 18.29 4.30 -16.41
C ASP A 117 19.07 4.46 -17.72
N PRO A 118 19.38 5.71 -18.15
CA PRO A 118 20.13 5.96 -19.37
C PRO A 118 21.52 5.32 -19.42
N SER A 119 22.14 5.00 -18.29
CA SER A 119 23.41 4.28 -18.23
C SER A 119 23.32 2.85 -18.76
N PHE A 120 22.13 2.28 -18.78
CA PHE A 120 21.82 1.00 -19.43
C PHE A 120 21.23 1.25 -20.81
N THR A 121 22.08 1.58 -21.76
CA THR A 121 21.70 2.11 -23.09
C THR A 121 20.66 1.29 -23.82
N ASP A 122 20.81 -0.05 -23.85
CA ASP A 122 19.88 -0.94 -24.55
C ASP A 122 18.50 -0.99 -23.88
N ASP A 123 18.47 -1.09 -22.55
CA ASP A 123 17.24 -1.10 -21.77
C ASP A 123 16.48 0.23 -21.92
N PHE A 124 17.20 1.36 -21.84
CA PHE A 124 16.59 2.68 -21.94
C PHE A 124 16.13 3.01 -23.36
N ALA A 125 16.87 2.58 -24.40
CA ALA A 125 16.43 2.66 -25.79
C ALA A 125 15.16 1.82 -26.02
N ARG A 126 15.09 0.63 -25.40
CA ARG A 126 13.88 -0.20 -25.44
C ARG A 126 12.70 0.48 -24.74
N LEU A 127 12.90 1.11 -23.59
CA LEU A 127 11.86 1.89 -22.90
C LEU A 127 11.34 3.04 -23.76
N ASN A 128 12.23 3.76 -24.47
CA ASN A 128 11.80 4.78 -25.42
C ASN A 128 10.92 4.17 -26.54
N THR A 129 11.30 3.00 -27.08
CA THR A 129 10.47 2.30 -28.08
C THR A 129 9.10 1.94 -27.52
N VAL A 130 9.03 1.42 -26.28
CA VAL A 130 7.77 1.08 -25.62
C VAL A 130 6.90 2.32 -25.39
N PHE A 131 7.48 3.42 -24.84
CA PHE A 131 6.74 4.64 -24.60
C PHE A 131 6.22 5.32 -25.86
N THR A 132 6.94 5.18 -26.98
CA THR A 132 6.54 5.77 -28.27
C THR A 132 5.62 4.87 -29.07
N ALA A 133 5.39 3.62 -28.65
CA ALA A 133 4.49 2.70 -29.33
C ALA A 133 3.03 3.21 -29.29
N PRO A 134 2.32 3.30 -30.43
CA PRO A 134 0.92 3.69 -30.45
C PRO A 134 0.01 2.72 -29.69
N SER A 135 0.42 1.45 -29.59
CA SER A 135 -0.33 0.40 -28.89
C SER A 135 -0.30 0.53 -27.37
N LEU A 136 0.63 1.31 -26.79
CA LEU A 136 0.75 1.46 -25.34
C LEU A 136 -0.47 2.19 -24.77
N GLN A 137 -1.24 1.50 -23.95
CA GLN A 137 -2.48 1.97 -23.35
C GLN A 137 -2.27 2.57 -21.95
N MET A 138 -1.39 1.92 -21.17
CA MET A 138 -1.22 2.22 -19.75
C MET A 138 0.24 2.10 -19.32
N VAL A 139 0.70 3.07 -18.54
CA VAL A 139 1.90 2.99 -17.71
C VAL A 139 1.45 3.03 -16.26
N SER A 140 1.64 1.94 -15.51
CA SER A 140 1.29 1.89 -14.08
C SER A 140 2.52 1.94 -13.19
N LEU A 141 2.37 2.43 -11.95
CA LEU A 141 3.49 2.65 -11.03
C LEU A 141 3.19 2.04 -9.65
N THR A 142 4.21 1.36 -9.07
CA THR A 142 4.28 1.05 -7.64
C THR A 142 5.69 1.40 -7.15
N ILE A 143 5.90 2.67 -6.83
CA ILE A 143 7.23 3.25 -6.52
C ILE A 143 7.34 3.79 -5.11
N THR A 144 6.32 3.53 -4.30
CA THR A 144 6.11 4.03 -2.93
C THR A 144 5.97 5.56 -2.87
N GLU A 145 5.44 6.07 -1.76
CA GLU A 145 5.21 7.51 -1.58
C GLU A 145 6.49 8.35 -1.79
N LYS A 146 7.66 7.80 -1.44
CA LYS A 146 8.95 8.49 -1.62
C LYS A 146 9.30 8.74 -3.09
N GLY A 147 8.83 7.91 -4.01
CA GLY A 147 9.10 8.05 -5.44
C GLY A 147 8.46 9.29 -6.07
N TYR A 148 7.43 9.85 -5.43
CA TYR A 148 6.73 11.07 -5.89
C TYR A 148 7.31 12.37 -5.32
N VAL A 149 8.26 12.28 -4.39
CA VAL A 149 8.81 13.45 -3.72
C VAL A 149 10.05 13.95 -4.48
N ILE A 150 9.99 15.20 -4.97
CA ILE A 150 11.10 15.85 -5.69
C ILE A 150 11.82 16.92 -4.88
N LYS A 151 11.26 17.30 -3.72
CA LYS A 151 11.80 18.30 -2.79
C LYS A 151 11.92 17.75 -1.38
N ASN A 152 12.88 18.26 -0.61
CA ASN A 152 13.01 18.01 0.82
C ASN A 152 11.98 18.83 1.65
N GLN A 153 12.03 18.70 2.97
CA GLN A 153 11.13 19.41 3.88
C GLN A 153 11.33 20.94 3.86
N ASP A 154 12.50 21.41 3.45
CA ASP A 154 12.82 22.83 3.32
C ASP A 154 12.36 23.41 1.97
N GLY A 155 11.73 22.60 1.11
CA GLY A 155 11.28 22.99 -0.22
C GLY A 155 12.37 22.98 -1.30
N GLU A 156 13.57 22.48 -1.00
CA GLU A 156 14.66 22.37 -1.97
C GLU A 156 14.56 21.07 -2.78
N TYR A 157 14.81 21.14 -4.08
CA TYR A 157 14.92 19.95 -4.92
C TYR A 157 16.06 19.03 -4.48
N PHE A 158 15.83 17.72 -4.54
CA PHE A 158 16.88 16.72 -4.33
C PHE A 158 17.98 16.82 -5.39
N GLN A 159 19.20 16.36 -5.07
CA GLN A 159 20.37 16.49 -5.93
C GLN A 159 20.16 15.92 -7.35
N ALA A 160 19.57 14.73 -7.47
CA ALA A 160 19.26 14.12 -8.76
C ALA A 160 18.24 14.96 -9.57
N VAL A 161 17.26 15.58 -8.90
CA VAL A 161 16.29 16.46 -9.54
C VAL A 161 16.97 17.75 -10.00
N LYS A 162 17.80 18.39 -9.15
CA LYS A 162 18.61 19.57 -9.53
C LYS A 162 19.47 19.29 -10.77
N PHE A 163 20.09 18.11 -10.81
CA PHE A 163 20.86 17.67 -11.96
C PHE A 163 20.01 17.61 -13.24
N ASP A 164 18.85 16.95 -13.19
CA ASP A 164 17.96 16.79 -14.34
C ASP A 164 17.42 18.13 -14.84
N LEU A 165 17.07 19.05 -13.92
CA LEU A 165 16.60 20.39 -14.27
C LEU A 165 17.67 21.23 -14.99
N GLN A 166 18.95 20.99 -14.70
CA GLN A 166 20.07 21.69 -15.32
C GLN A 166 20.55 21.06 -16.63
N ASN A 167 20.48 19.74 -16.76
CA ASN A 167 21.09 18.99 -17.88
C ASN A 167 20.07 18.51 -18.93
N GLY A 168 18.78 18.65 -18.66
CA GLY A 168 17.73 18.34 -19.63
C GLY A 168 17.34 16.86 -19.69
N SER A 169 16.69 16.46 -20.80
CA SER A 169 15.94 15.21 -20.92
C SER A 169 16.77 13.98 -21.35
N ASP A 170 18.03 14.15 -21.76
CA ASP A 170 18.77 13.06 -22.40
C ASP A 170 19.32 12.03 -21.42
N HIS A 171 19.73 12.47 -20.22
CA HIS A 171 20.31 11.61 -19.19
C HIS A 171 19.72 11.86 -17.80
N PRO A 172 18.39 11.73 -17.62
CA PRO A 172 17.75 11.98 -16.34
C PRO A 172 18.19 10.96 -15.27
N GLN A 173 18.45 11.45 -14.05
CA GLN A 173 18.85 10.64 -12.90
C GLN A 173 17.70 10.37 -11.93
N SER A 174 16.81 11.36 -11.72
CA SER A 174 15.69 11.22 -10.81
C SER A 174 14.58 10.35 -11.41
N TYR A 175 13.83 9.67 -10.54
CA TYR A 175 12.75 8.78 -10.99
C TYR A 175 11.71 9.54 -11.83
N ILE A 176 11.24 10.67 -11.32
CA ILE A 176 10.26 11.53 -12.04
C ILE A 176 10.87 12.11 -13.31
N GLY A 177 12.14 12.54 -13.29
CA GLY A 177 12.83 13.01 -14.49
C GLY A 177 12.88 11.98 -15.61
N LYS A 178 13.13 10.70 -15.27
CA LYS A 178 13.08 9.59 -16.22
C LYS A 178 11.70 9.40 -16.84
N ILE A 179 10.64 9.48 -16.02
CA ILE A 179 9.24 9.39 -16.52
C ILE A 179 8.92 10.57 -17.45
N VAL A 180 9.26 11.80 -17.04
CA VAL A 180 8.99 12.99 -17.85
C VAL A 180 9.78 12.98 -19.16
N ALA A 181 11.02 12.49 -19.18
CA ALA A 181 11.81 12.31 -20.39
C ALA A 181 11.15 11.32 -21.37
N LEU A 182 10.65 10.18 -20.86
CA LEU A 182 9.94 9.19 -21.66
C LEU A 182 8.59 9.72 -22.19
N LEU A 183 7.86 10.50 -21.40
CA LEU A 183 6.66 11.20 -21.85
C LEU A 183 6.98 12.26 -22.92
N PHE A 184 8.09 12.95 -22.79
CA PHE A 184 8.55 13.89 -23.80
C PHE A 184 8.95 13.18 -25.11
N ALA A 185 9.58 12.02 -25.03
CA ALA A 185 9.84 11.18 -26.20
C ALA A 185 8.53 10.77 -26.90
N ARG A 186 7.48 10.38 -26.15
CA ARG A 186 6.16 10.08 -26.70
C ARG A 186 5.53 11.30 -27.37
N PHE A 187 5.61 12.47 -26.74
CA PHE A 187 5.14 13.73 -27.34
C PHE A 187 5.82 13.99 -28.69
N ARG A 188 7.15 13.89 -28.77
CA ARG A 188 7.91 14.10 -30.01
C ARG A 188 7.58 13.07 -31.12
N ASN A 189 7.08 11.90 -30.74
CA ASN A 189 6.70 10.82 -31.67
C ASN A 189 5.19 10.76 -31.94
N GLY A 190 4.54 11.91 -32.05
CA GLY A 190 3.15 12.02 -32.50
C GLY A 190 2.14 12.24 -31.37
N ALA A 191 2.57 12.47 -30.14
CA ALA A 191 1.71 12.83 -29.01
C ALA A 191 0.51 11.88 -28.85
N GLN A 192 0.77 10.57 -28.90
CA GLN A 192 -0.26 9.52 -28.78
C GLN A 192 -0.84 9.52 -27.34
N PRO A 193 -2.15 9.21 -27.19
CA PRO A 193 -2.79 9.20 -25.89
C PRO A 193 -2.25 8.08 -24.97
N LEU A 194 -2.29 8.32 -23.64
CA LEU A 194 -1.75 7.40 -22.63
C LEU A 194 -2.38 7.66 -21.25
N ALA A 195 -2.67 6.60 -20.51
CA ALA A 195 -2.96 6.68 -19.08
C ALA A 195 -1.70 6.39 -18.25
N VAL A 196 -1.40 7.25 -17.26
CA VAL A 196 -0.29 7.07 -16.30
C VAL A 196 -0.90 6.88 -14.92
N VAL A 197 -0.89 5.63 -14.42
CA VAL A 197 -1.70 5.19 -13.29
C VAL A 197 -0.82 4.93 -12.08
N SER A 198 -0.90 5.77 -11.05
CA SER A 198 -0.32 5.42 -9.76
C SER A 198 -1.13 4.28 -9.12
N MET A 199 -0.46 3.20 -8.75
CA MET A 199 -1.03 2.08 -7.99
C MET A 199 -0.35 1.95 -6.62
N ASP A 200 0.07 3.08 -6.05
CA ASP A 200 0.61 3.16 -4.70
C ASP A 200 -0.51 3.45 -3.69
N ASN A 201 -0.37 2.88 -2.49
CA ASN A 201 -1.36 3.04 -1.41
C ASN A 201 -1.23 4.41 -0.73
N MET A 202 -1.67 5.45 -1.42
CA MET A 202 -1.70 6.83 -0.91
C MET A 202 -2.90 7.58 -1.46
N SER A 203 -3.49 8.43 -0.63
CA SER A 203 -4.68 9.20 -0.97
C SER A 203 -4.45 10.10 -2.18
N LYS A 204 -5.43 10.08 -3.11
CA LYS A 204 -5.44 10.90 -4.33
C LYS A 204 -4.17 10.74 -5.16
N ASN A 205 -3.72 9.50 -5.27
CA ASN A 205 -2.43 9.13 -5.87
C ASN A 205 -2.27 9.64 -7.31
N GLY A 206 -3.30 9.57 -8.14
CA GLY A 206 -3.28 10.10 -9.51
C GLY A 206 -3.04 11.60 -9.55
N SER A 207 -3.70 12.39 -8.68
CA SER A 207 -3.47 13.83 -8.61
C SER A 207 -2.07 14.20 -8.09
N LYS A 208 -1.51 13.41 -7.16
CA LYS A 208 -0.12 13.60 -6.71
C LYS A 208 0.87 13.34 -7.85
N LEU A 209 0.64 12.28 -8.63
CA LEU A 209 1.44 11.95 -9.80
C LEU A 209 1.36 13.05 -10.87
N GLU A 210 0.15 13.47 -11.24
CA GLU A 210 -0.09 14.56 -12.18
C GLU A 210 0.65 15.82 -11.78
N LYS A 211 0.47 16.24 -10.52
CA LYS A 211 1.11 17.45 -9.97
C LYS A 211 2.62 17.41 -10.11
N VAL A 212 3.26 16.31 -9.72
CA VAL A 212 4.73 16.23 -9.74
C VAL A 212 5.27 16.16 -11.18
N ILE A 213 4.58 15.49 -12.09
CA ILE A 213 4.96 15.43 -13.51
C ILE A 213 4.84 16.81 -14.15
N LEU A 214 3.72 17.53 -13.92
CA LEU A 214 3.52 18.87 -14.45
C LEU A 214 4.51 19.89 -13.85
N GLU A 215 4.76 19.81 -12.54
CA GLU A 215 5.77 20.68 -11.89
C GLU A 215 7.15 20.47 -12.51
N PHE A 216 7.56 19.21 -12.70
CA PHE A 216 8.86 18.89 -13.28
C PHE A 216 8.95 19.34 -14.74
N ALA A 217 7.96 19.06 -15.55
CA ALA A 217 7.89 19.44 -16.95
C ALA A 217 7.88 20.97 -17.13
N ASP A 218 7.18 21.71 -16.25
CA ASP A 218 7.16 23.17 -16.29
C ASP A 218 8.54 23.79 -15.97
N GLN A 219 9.31 23.19 -15.04
CA GLN A 219 10.69 23.61 -14.82
C GLN A 219 11.55 23.42 -16.09
N TRP A 220 11.41 22.30 -16.79
CA TRP A 220 12.08 22.09 -18.07
C TRP A 220 11.62 23.09 -19.15
N ARG A 221 10.34 23.45 -19.18
CA ARG A 221 9.82 24.49 -20.09
C ARG A 221 10.46 25.85 -19.78
N GLN A 222 10.52 26.23 -18.50
CA GLN A 222 11.16 27.48 -18.07
C GLN A 222 12.66 27.53 -18.42
N ALA A 223 13.35 26.39 -18.34
CA ALA A 223 14.75 26.24 -18.73
C ALA A 223 14.95 26.11 -20.25
N GLY A 224 13.88 26.11 -21.06
CA GLY A 224 13.98 25.97 -22.52
C GLY A 224 14.29 24.56 -23.02
N VAL A 225 14.21 23.54 -22.16
CA VAL A 225 14.47 22.13 -22.51
C VAL A 225 13.32 21.54 -23.31
N VAL A 226 12.07 21.88 -22.95
CA VAL A 226 10.88 21.41 -23.64
C VAL A 226 10.00 22.58 -24.10
N PRO A 227 9.24 22.44 -25.20
CA PRO A 227 8.33 23.48 -25.68
C PRO A 227 7.04 23.55 -24.83
N ALA A 228 6.36 24.70 -24.85
CA ALA A 228 5.07 24.89 -24.17
C ALA A 228 4.02 23.84 -24.61
N ALA A 229 4.00 23.46 -25.88
CA ALA A 229 3.11 22.44 -26.42
C ALA A 229 3.25 21.06 -25.73
N PHE A 230 4.37 20.77 -25.07
CA PHE A 230 4.49 19.56 -24.27
C PHE A 230 3.68 19.66 -22.97
N ILE A 231 3.63 20.83 -22.34
CA ILE A 231 2.78 21.05 -21.16
C ILE A 231 1.30 20.96 -21.57
N ASP A 232 0.93 21.56 -22.72
CA ASP A 232 -0.41 21.45 -23.26
C ASP A 232 -0.82 19.99 -23.52
N TYR A 233 0.10 19.17 -24.04
CA TYR A 233 -0.11 17.74 -24.23
C TYR A 233 -0.32 17.00 -22.90
N LEU A 234 0.50 17.24 -21.88
CA LEU A 234 0.39 16.61 -20.56
C LEU A 234 -0.93 16.98 -19.85
N SER A 235 -1.46 18.16 -20.13
CA SER A 235 -2.70 18.70 -19.54
C SER A 235 -3.94 18.48 -20.41
N SER A 236 -3.79 17.84 -21.58
CA SER A 236 -4.90 17.57 -22.49
C SER A 236 -5.63 16.27 -22.15
N ASP A 237 -6.74 16.01 -22.85
CA ASP A 237 -7.49 14.75 -22.79
C ASP A 237 -6.72 13.53 -23.34
N LYS A 238 -5.55 13.75 -23.94
CA LYS A 238 -4.66 12.69 -24.41
C LYS A 238 -3.88 12.02 -23.28
N ILE A 239 -3.61 12.72 -22.19
CA ILE A 239 -2.92 12.15 -21.03
C ILE A 239 -3.88 12.16 -19.85
N SER A 240 -4.00 11.02 -19.19
CA SER A 240 -4.78 10.90 -17.98
C SER A 240 -3.94 10.39 -16.81
N PHE A 241 -4.35 10.77 -15.60
CA PHE A 241 -3.76 10.31 -14.34
C PHE A 241 -4.87 9.72 -13.47
N PRO A 242 -5.37 8.52 -13.83
CA PRO A 242 -6.45 7.88 -13.09
C PRO A 242 -6.09 7.68 -11.61
N TRP A 243 -7.04 7.95 -10.73
CA TRP A 243 -6.90 7.58 -9.32
C TRP A 243 -7.06 6.08 -9.15
N SER A 244 -6.38 5.51 -8.18
CA SER A 244 -6.59 4.12 -7.81
C SER A 244 -6.63 3.92 -6.30
N MET A 245 -7.33 2.89 -5.87
CA MET A 245 -7.23 2.33 -4.54
C MET A 245 -6.75 0.89 -4.67
N ILE A 246 -5.59 0.60 -4.10
CA ILE A 246 -4.99 -0.73 -4.07
C ILE A 246 -4.94 -1.24 -2.63
N ASP A 247 -5.24 -2.51 -2.45
CA ASP A 247 -5.16 -3.14 -1.14
C ASP A 247 -4.75 -4.61 -1.27
N LYS A 248 -3.52 -4.91 -0.92
CA LYS A 248 -2.94 -6.25 -0.83
C LYS A 248 -1.68 -6.22 0.03
N ILE A 249 -1.58 -7.14 0.97
CA ILE A 249 -0.38 -7.29 1.81
C ILE A 249 0.58 -8.28 1.15
N THR A 250 1.80 -7.81 0.90
CA THR A 250 2.90 -8.60 0.33
C THR A 250 4.10 -8.55 1.29
N PRO A 251 4.21 -9.47 2.24
CA PRO A 251 5.33 -9.54 3.16
C PRO A 251 6.66 -9.74 2.43
N ARG A 252 7.76 -9.57 3.15
CA ARG A 252 9.09 -9.98 2.66
C ARG A 252 9.08 -11.47 2.32
N PRO A 253 9.97 -11.93 1.41
CA PRO A 253 10.12 -13.36 1.12
C PRO A 253 10.30 -14.15 2.42
N ASP A 254 9.43 -15.11 2.62
CA ASP A 254 9.37 -15.91 3.85
C ASP A 254 10.29 -17.13 3.77
N THR A 255 10.97 -17.46 4.87
CA THR A 255 11.94 -18.57 4.93
C THR A 255 11.26 -19.94 4.86
N GLU A 256 10.08 -20.11 5.47
CA GLU A 256 9.35 -21.38 5.42
C GLU A 256 8.82 -21.63 4.00
N ILE A 257 8.34 -20.57 3.34
CA ILE A 257 7.94 -20.63 1.93
C ILE A 257 9.13 -20.97 1.04
N GLN A 258 10.30 -20.38 1.28
CA GLN A 258 11.53 -20.75 0.57
C GLN A 258 11.83 -22.24 0.73
N GLN A 259 11.81 -22.77 1.95
CA GLN A 259 12.08 -24.18 2.24
C GLN A 259 11.07 -25.10 1.56
N LEU A 260 9.78 -24.72 1.59
CA LEU A 260 8.72 -25.44 0.88
C LEU A 260 9.04 -25.57 -0.62
N LEU A 261 9.33 -24.46 -1.29
CA LEU A 261 9.62 -24.44 -2.72
C LEU A 261 10.93 -25.20 -3.07
N GLN A 262 11.94 -25.13 -2.20
CA GLN A 262 13.17 -25.90 -2.35
C GLN A 262 12.96 -27.41 -2.18
N SER A 263 12.09 -27.83 -1.26
CA SER A 263 11.74 -29.25 -1.06
C SER A 263 10.96 -29.83 -2.26
N ASP A 264 10.33 -28.97 -3.03
CA ASP A 264 9.70 -29.32 -4.32
C ASP A 264 10.75 -29.56 -5.44
N GLY A 265 12.01 -29.19 -5.22
CA GLY A 265 13.12 -29.39 -6.14
C GLY A 265 13.38 -28.21 -7.09
N ILE A 266 13.00 -26.98 -6.72
CA ILE A 266 13.30 -25.78 -7.52
C ILE A 266 14.61 -25.16 -6.96
N PRO A 267 15.66 -25.04 -7.77
CA PRO A 267 16.94 -24.46 -7.33
C PRO A 267 16.93 -22.92 -7.35
N ASN A 268 17.91 -22.31 -6.71
CA ASN A 268 18.25 -20.88 -6.79
C ASN A 268 17.14 -19.93 -6.31
N LEU A 269 16.35 -20.35 -5.31
CA LEU A 269 15.24 -19.55 -4.75
C LEU A 269 15.64 -18.72 -3.53
N ALA A 270 16.93 -18.69 -3.15
CA ALA A 270 17.35 -17.98 -1.93
C ALA A 270 16.98 -16.49 -2.00
N PRO A 271 16.31 -15.96 -0.98
CA PRO A 271 16.12 -14.51 -0.84
C PRO A 271 17.48 -13.81 -0.74
N MET A 272 17.54 -12.61 -1.30
CA MET A 272 18.74 -11.77 -1.27
C MET A 272 18.37 -10.35 -0.84
N ILE A 273 19.37 -9.64 -0.31
CA ILE A 273 19.24 -8.20 -0.03
C ILE A 273 20.09 -7.48 -1.06
N THR A 274 19.50 -6.53 -1.76
CA THR A 274 20.19 -5.73 -2.76
C THR A 274 21.05 -4.66 -2.10
N SER A 275 21.89 -3.99 -2.87
CA SER A 275 22.66 -2.82 -2.42
C SER A 275 21.77 -1.64 -1.96
N LYS A 276 20.52 -1.63 -2.37
CA LYS A 276 19.49 -0.66 -1.94
C LYS A 276 18.68 -1.12 -0.71
N ASN A 277 19.10 -2.20 -0.05
CA ASN A 277 18.40 -2.84 1.07
C ASN A 277 16.99 -3.35 0.74
N THR A 278 16.74 -3.73 -0.51
CA THR A 278 15.50 -4.38 -0.91
C THR A 278 15.61 -5.89 -0.70
N TYR A 279 14.61 -6.46 -0.04
CA TYR A 279 14.49 -7.92 0.12
C TYR A 279 13.76 -8.49 -1.10
N VAL A 280 14.45 -9.31 -1.89
CA VAL A 280 13.93 -9.89 -3.13
C VAL A 280 14.25 -11.37 -3.24
N ALA A 281 13.35 -12.13 -3.86
CA ALA A 281 13.52 -13.53 -4.22
C ALA A 281 12.90 -13.80 -5.59
N PRO A 282 13.19 -14.92 -6.28
CA PRO A 282 12.48 -15.33 -7.49
C PRO A 282 11.02 -15.75 -7.22
N PHE A 283 10.59 -15.73 -5.97
CA PHE A 283 9.22 -15.92 -5.53
C PHE A 283 8.72 -14.73 -4.73
N VAL A 284 7.41 -14.63 -4.62
CA VAL A 284 6.71 -13.68 -3.74
C VAL A 284 5.65 -14.42 -2.96
N ASN A 285 5.43 -14.04 -1.72
CA ASN A 285 4.32 -14.50 -0.91
C ASN A 285 3.39 -13.33 -0.58
N ALA A 286 2.07 -13.57 -0.62
CA ALA A 286 1.08 -12.55 -0.31
C ALA A 286 -0.22 -13.16 0.20
N GLU A 287 -1.01 -12.35 0.90
CA GLU A 287 -2.34 -12.73 1.35
C GLU A 287 -3.28 -13.11 0.20
N GLU A 288 -4.39 -13.76 0.53
CA GLU A 288 -5.43 -14.12 -0.44
C GLU A 288 -6.26 -12.90 -0.88
N LEU A 289 -6.57 -12.00 0.05
CA LEU A 289 -7.38 -10.83 -0.23
C LEU A 289 -6.66 -9.84 -1.15
N GLU A 290 -7.41 -9.28 -2.08
CA GLU A 290 -6.92 -8.27 -3.02
C GLU A 290 -8.05 -7.37 -3.49
N TYR A 291 -7.81 -6.06 -3.45
CA TYR A 291 -8.72 -5.06 -3.98
C TYR A 291 -7.97 -4.07 -4.86
N LEU A 292 -8.51 -3.81 -6.03
CA LEU A 292 -8.03 -2.76 -6.93
C LEU A 292 -9.24 -2.07 -7.56
N ALA A 293 -9.40 -0.80 -7.25
CA ALA A 293 -10.33 0.07 -7.91
C ALA A 293 -9.57 1.17 -8.65
N ILE A 294 -9.94 1.47 -9.88
CA ILE A 294 -9.28 2.45 -10.72
C ILE A 294 -10.33 3.35 -11.37
N GLU A 295 -10.06 4.65 -11.45
CA GLU A 295 -10.84 5.58 -12.25
C GLU A 295 -10.80 5.17 -13.72
N ASP A 296 -11.98 5.00 -14.35
CA ASP A 296 -12.09 4.57 -15.75
C ASP A 296 -11.85 5.72 -16.72
N ASN A 297 -10.62 6.22 -16.75
CA ASN A 297 -10.18 7.30 -17.63
C ASN A 297 -8.92 6.88 -18.40
N PHE A 298 -9.10 6.20 -19.53
CA PHE A 298 -8.05 5.61 -20.34
C PHE A 298 -8.17 6.06 -21.80
N PRO A 299 -7.52 7.16 -22.20
CA PRO A 299 -7.68 7.77 -23.52
C PRO A 299 -7.20 6.91 -24.69
N ASN A 300 -6.39 5.87 -24.44
CA ASN A 300 -5.93 4.89 -25.44
C ASN A 300 -6.48 3.48 -25.21
N GLY A 301 -7.58 3.37 -24.43
CA GLY A 301 -8.08 2.07 -23.97
C GLY A 301 -7.24 1.46 -22.83
N ARG A 302 -7.64 0.29 -22.37
CA ARG A 302 -6.99 -0.42 -21.25
C ARG A 302 -7.16 -1.93 -21.35
N PRO A 303 -6.32 -2.73 -20.66
CA PRO A 303 -6.58 -4.16 -20.47
C PRO A 303 -7.93 -4.40 -19.78
N ALA A 304 -8.63 -5.47 -20.16
CA ALA A 304 -9.98 -5.81 -19.65
C ALA A 304 -9.94 -6.41 -18.24
N LEU A 305 -9.28 -5.72 -17.30
CA LEU A 305 -9.02 -6.21 -15.93
C LEU A 305 -10.29 -6.37 -15.10
N GLU A 306 -11.43 -5.78 -15.49
CA GLU A 306 -12.73 -6.02 -14.88
C GLU A 306 -13.15 -7.50 -14.94
N LYS A 307 -12.71 -8.25 -15.95
CA LYS A 307 -12.97 -9.68 -16.07
C LYS A 307 -12.28 -10.52 -15.00
N VAL A 308 -11.30 -9.95 -14.32
CA VAL A 308 -10.53 -10.62 -13.27
C VAL A 308 -10.65 -9.92 -11.91
N GLY A 309 -11.69 -9.08 -11.75
CA GLY A 309 -12.10 -8.53 -10.47
C GLY A 309 -11.59 -7.12 -10.15
N VAL A 310 -10.92 -6.44 -11.09
CA VAL A 310 -10.61 -5.01 -10.93
C VAL A 310 -11.88 -4.18 -11.12
N ILE A 311 -12.09 -3.22 -10.23
CA ILE A 311 -13.23 -2.32 -10.27
C ILE A 311 -12.83 -1.07 -11.06
N PHE A 312 -13.49 -0.81 -12.19
CA PHE A 312 -13.38 0.45 -12.89
C PHE A 312 -14.63 1.30 -12.62
N THR A 313 -14.42 2.55 -12.21
CA THR A 313 -15.50 3.42 -11.78
C THR A 313 -15.10 4.90 -11.97
N ASP A 314 -15.93 5.84 -11.54
CA ASP A 314 -15.59 7.26 -11.51
C ASP A 314 -14.64 7.60 -10.33
N ARG A 315 -13.97 8.76 -10.44
CA ARG A 315 -12.99 9.25 -9.46
C ARG A 315 -13.58 9.40 -8.05
N ASP A 316 -14.81 9.90 -7.96
CA ASP A 316 -15.49 10.11 -6.67
C ASP A 316 -15.76 8.77 -5.96
N THR A 317 -16.11 7.74 -6.71
CA THR A 317 -16.30 6.39 -6.16
C THR A 317 -14.98 5.76 -5.71
N VAL A 318 -13.87 5.97 -6.44
CA VAL A 318 -12.53 5.53 -5.98
C VAL A 318 -12.16 6.21 -4.66
N ASP A 319 -12.40 7.53 -4.55
CA ASP A 319 -12.17 8.29 -3.30
C ASP A 319 -13.02 7.76 -2.14
N LYS A 320 -14.30 7.43 -2.39
CA LYS A 320 -15.19 6.82 -1.39
C LYS A 320 -14.71 5.44 -0.93
N ILE A 321 -14.21 4.60 -1.83
CA ILE A 321 -13.65 3.27 -1.47
C ILE A 321 -12.42 3.45 -0.58
N GLU A 322 -11.52 4.34 -0.94
CA GLU A 322 -10.35 4.65 -0.12
C GLU A 322 -10.75 5.20 1.24
N THR A 323 -11.65 6.17 1.28
CA THR A 323 -12.15 6.77 2.51
C THR A 323 -12.79 5.72 3.41
N MET A 324 -13.66 4.87 2.88
CA MET A 324 -14.28 3.75 3.61
C MET A 324 -13.21 2.88 4.29
N LYS A 325 -12.17 2.50 3.55
CA LYS A 325 -11.06 1.66 4.07
C LYS A 325 -10.30 2.37 5.18
N VAL A 326 -9.90 3.62 4.93
CA VAL A 326 -8.98 4.37 5.78
C VAL A 326 -9.65 4.88 7.05
N THR A 327 -10.89 5.34 6.96
CA THR A 327 -11.58 6.00 8.07
C THR A 327 -12.46 5.07 8.89
N THR A 328 -12.79 3.87 8.38
CA THR A 328 -13.80 3.02 9.02
C THR A 328 -13.43 1.53 9.02
N CYS A 329 -13.25 0.92 7.83
CA CYS A 329 -13.37 -0.53 7.72
C CYS A 329 -12.08 -1.32 7.99
N LEU A 330 -10.90 -0.69 7.88
CA LEU A 330 -9.61 -1.37 8.11
C LEU A 330 -8.73 -0.60 9.10
N ASN A 331 -8.33 0.62 8.77
CA ASN A 331 -7.25 1.30 9.50
C ASN A 331 -7.62 1.65 10.97
N PRO A 332 -8.85 2.05 11.32
CA PRO A 332 -9.24 2.25 12.73
C PRO A 332 -9.16 0.96 13.55
N ILE A 333 -9.66 -0.16 12.99
CA ILE A 333 -9.61 -1.47 13.64
C ILE A 333 -8.17 -1.86 13.94
N HIS A 334 -7.31 -1.75 12.93
CA HIS A 334 -5.88 -2.07 13.02
C HIS A 334 -5.15 -1.18 14.04
N THR A 335 -5.50 0.11 14.10
CA THR A 335 -4.90 1.03 15.08
C THR A 335 -5.34 0.72 16.51
N GLY A 336 -6.62 0.42 16.70
CA GLY A 336 -7.14 0.03 18.03
C GLY A 336 -6.44 -1.22 18.56
N LEU A 337 -6.31 -2.24 17.71
CA LEU A 337 -5.56 -3.46 18.02
C LEU A 337 -4.11 -3.12 18.40
N ALA A 338 -3.38 -2.40 17.54
CA ALA A 338 -1.98 -2.11 17.75
C ALA A 338 -1.68 -1.36 19.07
N VAL A 339 -2.52 -0.40 19.43
CA VAL A 339 -2.38 0.35 20.70
C VAL A 339 -2.50 -0.60 21.89
N PHE A 340 -3.56 -1.40 21.94
CA PHE A 340 -3.77 -2.33 23.03
C PHE A 340 -2.83 -3.52 22.97
N GLY A 341 -2.45 -3.98 21.79
CA GLY A 341 -1.46 -5.04 21.60
C GLY A 341 -0.10 -4.69 22.20
N CYS A 342 0.39 -3.47 21.96
CA CYS A 342 1.61 -2.98 22.59
C CYS A 342 1.48 -2.95 24.13
N LEU A 343 0.35 -2.45 24.64
CA LEU A 343 0.12 -2.36 26.09
C LEU A 343 -0.03 -3.73 26.77
N LEU A 344 -0.59 -4.70 26.09
CA LEU A 344 -0.85 -6.05 26.60
C LEU A 344 0.26 -7.06 26.27
N GLY A 345 1.33 -6.61 25.57
CA GLY A 345 2.51 -7.41 25.28
C GLY A 345 2.37 -8.43 24.16
N PHE A 346 1.46 -8.20 23.21
CA PHE A 346 1.34 -9.04 22.02
C PHE A 346 2.45 -8.77 21.00
N SER A 347 2.83 -9.81 20.27
CA SER A 347 3.87 -9.75 19.25
C SER A 347 3.34 -9.73 17.82
N THR A 348 2.08 -10.15 17.59
CA THR A 348 1.44 -10.19 16.28
C THR A 348 -0.02 -9.79 16.36
N ILE A 349 -0.53 -9.18 15.29
CA ILE A 349 -1.97 -8.86 15.15
C ILE A 349 -2.82 -10.15 15.13
N PHE A 350 -2.30 -11.22 14.55
CA PHE A 350 -2.96 -12.53 14.60
C PHE A 350 -3.21 -13.02 16.03
N ALA A 351 -2.20 -12.91 16.91
CA ALA A 351 -2.35 -13.30 18.32
C ALA A 351 -3.39 -12.41 19.04
N GLU A 352 -3.45 -11.12 18.70
CA GLU A 352 -4.48 -10.21 19.22
C GLU A 352 -5.89 -10.63 18.82
N MET A 353 -6.07 -11.04 17.56
CA MET A 353 -7.40 -11.48 17.08
C MET A 353 -7.88 -12.80 17.72
N ARG A 354 -6.97 -13.60 18.30
CA ARG A 354 -7.31 -14.78 19.09
C ARG A 354 -7.62 -14.45 20.57
N ASP A 355 -7.27 -13.26 21.01
CA ASP A 355 -7.66 -12.76 22.33
C ASP A 355 -9.12 -12.29 22.28
N PRO A 356 -9.99 -12.79 23.17
CA PRO A 356 -11.42 -12.47 23.11
C PRO A 356 -11.72 -10.99 23.31
N ASP A 357 -10.96 -10.28 24.17
CA ASP A 357 -11.18 -8.87 24.48
C ASP A 357 -10.76 -7.98 23.30
N LEU A 358 -9.62 -8.28 22.68
CA LEU A 358 -9.13 -7.54 21.51
C LEU A 358 -9.97 -7.82 20.27
N SER A 359 -10.42 -9.06 20.08
CA SER A 359 -11.36 -9.39 19.01
C SER A 359 -12.71 -8.66 19.20
N ALA A 360 -13.19 -8.55 20.43
CA ALA A 360 -14.39 -7.77 20.74
C ALA A 360 -14.19 -6.27 20.49
N LEU A 361 -13.03 -5.72 20.84
CA LEU A 361 -12.67 -4.33 20.53
C LEU A 361 -12.68 -4.07 19.02
N ALA A 362 -12.03 -4.93 18.24
CA ALA A 362 -11.99 -4.84 16.78
C ALA A 362 -13.41 -4.83 16.18
N LYS A 363 -14.28 -5.75 16.63
CA LYS A 363 -15.68 -5.84 16.19
C LYS A 363 -16.47 -4.60 16.56
N ARG A 364 -16.28 -4.05 17.77
CA ARG A 364 -16.99 -2.86 18.22
C ARG A 364 -16.58 -1.63 17.40
N ILE A 365 -15.28 -1.43 17.17
CA ILE A 365 -14.78 -0.34 16.31
C ILE A 365 -15.39 -0.44 14.91
N GLY A 366 -15.34 -1.62 14.29
CA GLY A 366 -15.81 -1.81 12.91
C GLY A 366 -17.32 -1.74 12.77
N TYR A 367 -18.05 -2.64 13.47
CA TYR A 367 -19.48 -2.82 13.23
C TYR A 367 -20.36 -1.84 14.00
N GLN A 368 -20.01 -1.51 15.25
CA GLN A 368 -20.91 -0.74 16.12
C GLN A 368 -20.65 0.76 16.04
N GLU A 369 -19.38 1.18 15.89
CA GLU A 369 -19.03 2.60 15.92
C GLU A 369 -18.67 3.14 14.53
N GLY A 370 -18.00 2.38 13.67
CA GLY A 370 -17.62 2.80 12.33
C GLY A 370 -18.74 2.63 11.29
N LEU A 371 -19.28 1.41 11.16
CA LEU A 371 -20.26 1.08 10.12
C LEU A 371 -21.51 2.00 10.08
N PRO A 372 -22.06 2.48 11.22
CA PRO A 372 -23.21 3.37 11.20
C PRO A 372 -23.01 4.72 10.49
N VAL A 373 -21.77 5.16 10.29
CA VAL A 373 -21.41 6.44 9.64
C VAL A 373 -20.45 6.27 8.48
N VAL A 374 -20.26 5.03 8.02
CA VAL A 374 -19.34 4.72 6.91
C VAL A 374 -19.77 5.41 5.62
N ILE A 375 -18.80 5.90 4.87
CA ILE A 375 -19.02 6.31 3.49
C ILE A 375 -19.20 5.05 2.65
N ASP A 376 -20.41 4.81 2.16
CA ASP A 376 -20.76 3.65 1.32
C ASP A 376 -20.49 3.95 -0.16
N PRO A 377 -19.48 3.32 -0.78
CA PRO A 377 -19.17 3.53 -2.20
C PRO A 377 -20.17 2.86 -3.15
N LYS A 378 -21.13 2.09 -2.63
CA LYS A 378 -22.18 1.33 -3.36
C LYS A 378 -21.69 0.16 -4.22
N ILE A 379 -20.41 0.12 -4.56
CA ILE A 379 -19.81 -0.91 -5.43
C ILE A 379 -19.07 -1.98 -4.61
N ILE A 380 -18.65 -1.65 -3.39
CA ILE A 380 -18.10 -2.57 -2.38
C ILE A 380 -18.99 -2.44 -1.14
N ASN A 381 -19.46 -3.56 -0.62
CA ASN A 381 -20.27 -3.55 0.60
C ASN A 381 -19.39 -3.35 1.84
N PRO A 382 -19.55 -2.25 2.61
CA PRO A 382 -18.69 -1.94 3.75
C PRO A 382 -18.72 -3.02 4.84
N LYS A 383 -19.88 -3.62 5.10
CA LYS A 383 -20.00 -4.70 6.10
C LYS A 383 -19.22 -5.93 5.67
N GLN A 384 -19.38 -6.35 4.40
CA GLN A 384 -18.61 -7.48 3.85
C GLN A 384 -17.10 -7.20 3.92
N PHE A 385 -16.69 -5.99 3.62
CA PHE A 385 -15.27 -5.60 3.71
C PHE A 385 -14.76 -5.73 5.16
N ILE A 386 -15.52 -5.30 6.18
CA ILE A 386 -15.17 -5.50 7.60
C ILE A 386 -15.12 -6.99 7.94
N ASP A 387 -16.09 -7.80 7.45
CA ASP A 387 -16.11 -9.25 7.66
C ASP A 387 -14.81 -9.90 7.15
N GLU A 388 -14.34 -9.52 5.96
CA GLU A 388 -13.11 -10.03 5.36
C GLU A 388 -11.86 -9.54 6.12
N VAL A 389 -11.83 -8.27 6.54
CA VAL A 389 -10.74 -7.73 7.35
C VAL A 389 -10.61 -8.49 8.67
N ILE A 390 -11.69 -8.67 9.41
CA ILE A 390 -11.66 -9.28 10.74
C ILE A 390 -11.42 -10.79 10.65
N ASN A 391 -12.15 -11.51 9.77
CA ASN A 391 -12.16 -12.96 9.77
C ASN A 391 -11.09 -13.60 8.86
N ILE A 392 -10.56 -12.85 7.88
CA ILE A 392 -9.58 -13.39 6.93
C ILE A 392 -8.23 -12.71 7.12
N ARG A 393 -8.16 -11.38 6.99
CA ARG A 393 -6.87 -10.67 6.97
C ARG A 393 -6.18 -10.63 8.33
N LEU A 394 -6.86 -10.07 9.35
CA LEU A 394 -6.28 -9.91 10.69
C LEU A 394 -6.15 -11.25 11.42
N SER A 395 -6.86 -12.26 10.98
CA SER A 395 -6.83 -13.64 11.50
C SER A 395 -5.91 -14.57 10.71
N ASN A 396 -5.03 -14.04 9.86
CA ASN A 396 -4.08 -14.82 9.06
C ASN A 396 -2.68 -14.75 9.70
N ASP A 397 -2.18 -15.86 10.21
CA ASP A 397 -0.87 -15.97 10.89
C ASP A 397 0.33 -15.96 9.93
N PHE A 398 0.12 -16.19 8.64
CA PHE A 398 1.16 -15.97 7.62
C PHE A 398 1.50 -14.49 7.40
N ILE A 399 0.68 -13.57 7.93
CA ILE A 399 0.97 -12.14 7.81
C ILE A 399 1.72 -11.69 9.06
N PRO A 400 3.03 -11.43 8.97
CA PRO A 400 3.86 -11.09 10.13
C PRO A 400 3.68 -9.63 10.54
N ASP A 401 2.44 -9.23 10.80
CA ASP A 401 2.12 -7.87 11.20
C ASP A 401 2.20 -7.72 12.72
N THR A 402 2.91 -6.69 13.18
CA THR A 402 3.17 -6.48 14.60
C THR A 402 2.50 -5.22 15.11
N PRO A 403 2.00 -5.21 16.36
CA PRO A 403 1.44 -4.00 16.99
C PRO A 403 2.40 -2.81 16.90
N GLN A 404 3.69 -3.03 17.15
CA GLN A 404 4.73 -2.00 17.15
C GLN A 404 4.88 -1.33 15.79
N ARG A 405 4.84 -2.12 14.70
CA ARG A 405 4.91 -1.57 13.33
C ARG A 405 3.68 -0.71 13.01
N ILE A 406 2.50 -1.14 13.41
CA ILE A 406 1.25 -0.40 13.16
C ILE A 406 1.15 0.85 14.03
N ALA A 407 1.67 0.82 15.26
CA ALA A 407 1.68 1.94 16.20
C ALA A 407 2.66 3.06 15.81
N SER A 408 3.53 2.88 14.81
CA SER A 408 4.36 3.98 14.28
C SER A 408 3.49 5.14 13.79
N ASP A 409 3.93 6.38 14.00
CA ASP A 409 3.28 7.61 13.54
C ASP A 409 1.79 7.72 13.93
N THR A 410 1.38 7.18 15.08
CA THR A 410 -0.03 7.17 15.48
C THR A 410 -0.58 8.59 15.67
N SER A 411 0.22 9.54 16.15
CA SER A 411 -0.18 10.95 16.28
C SER A 411 -0.62 11.57 14.95
N GLN A 412 -0.07 11.09 13.82
CA GLN A 412 -0.38 11.57 12.47
C GLN A 412 -1.58 10.84 11.85
N LYS A 413 -2.07 9.80 12.50
CA LYS A 413 -3.08 8.88 11.96
C LYS A 413 -4.45 8.99 12.61
N LEU A 414 -4.49 9.39 13.91
CA LEU A 414 -5.75 9.41 14.68
C LEU A 414 -6.80 10.33 14.07
N SER A 415 -6.39 11.50 13.54
CA SER A 415 -7.29 12.46 12.92
C SER A 415 -8.08 11.88 11.75
N ILE A 416 -7.41 11.11 10.89
CA ILE A 416 -8.03 10.49 9.71
C ILE A 416 -8.77 9.22 10.11
N ARG A 417 -8.16 8.38 10.95
CA ARG A 417 -8.69 7.05 11.27
C ARG A 417 -9.89 7.08 12.20
N PHE A 418 -9.97 8.05 13.10
CA PHE A 418 -11.06 8.17 14.06
C PHE A 418 -11.75 9.54 14.02
N GLY A 419 -10.99 10.62 13.81
CA GLY A 419 -11.54 11.96 13.75
C GLY A 419 -12.60 12.13 12.66
N GLU A 420 -12.43 11.51 11.49
CA GLU A 420 -13.44 11.53 10.42
C GLU A 420 -14.73 10.81 10.85
N THR A 421 -14.62 9.70 11.60
CA THR A 421 -15.78 9.03 12.19
C THR A 421 -16.50 9.94 13.19
N LEU A 422 -15.76 10.64 14.09
CA LEU A 422 -16.35 11.59 15.03
C LEU A 422 -17.09 12.73 14.31
N LYS A 423 -16.48 13.31 13.27
CA LYS A 423 -17.11 14.34 12.44
C LYS A 423 -18.37 13.82 11.73
N ALA A 424 -18.35 12.57 11.30
CA ALA A 424 -19.50 11.93 10.65
C ALA A 424 -20.67 11.74 11.66
N TYR A 425 -20.38 11.35 12.91
CA TYR A 425 -21.41 11.31 13.97
C TYR A 425 -22.09 12.66 14.17
N LEU A 426 -21.29 13.75 14.24
CA LEU A 426 -21.86 15.10 14.38
C LEU A 426 -22.67 15.54 13.17
N ARG A 427 -22.13 15.32 11.97
CA ARG A 427 -22.79 15.67 10.70
C ARG A 427 -24.14 14.96 10.57
N ASP A 428 -24.19 13.68 10.95
CA ASP A 428 -25.37 12.82 10.79
C ASP A 428 -26.29 12.87 12.01
N ASN A 429 -26.05 13.82 12.96
CA ASN A 429 -26.79 14.00 14.21
C ASN A 429 -26.94 12.70 15.04
N LYS A 430 -25.91 11.87 15.06
CA LYS A 430 -25.85 10.66 15.89
C LYS A 430 -25.30 11.00 17.27
N ASP A 431 -25.69 10.20 18.26
CA ASP A 431 -25.23 10.38 19.64
C ASP A 431 -23.75 10.00 19.77
N ILE A 432 -22.87 11.01 19.78
CA ILE A 432 -21.43 10.83 19.96
C ILE A 432 -21.06 10.30 21.34
N GLN A 433 -21.94 10.50 22.36
CA GLN A 433 -21.72 9.99 23.71
C GLN A 433 -21.96 8.47 23.80
N SER A 434 -22.63 7.87 22.81
CA SER A 434 -22.77 6.42 22.72
C SER A 434 -21.47 5.71 22.36
N LEU A 435 -20.47 6.41 21.82
CA LEU A 435 -19.17 5.85 21.48
C LEU A 435 -18.44 5.38 22.73
N THR A 436 -17.87 4.20 22.65
CA THR A 436 -17.10 3.56 23.74
C THR A 436 -15.72 3.14 23.28
N ALA A 437 -15.62 2.40 22.16
CA ALA A 437 -14.35 1.85 21.69
C ALA A 437 -13.41 2.94 21.18
N ILE A 438 -13.90 3.94 20.45
CA ILE A 438 -13.05 5.06 19.96
C ILE A 438 -12.47 5.87 21.14
N PRO A 439 -13.25 6.35 22.12
CA PRO A 439 -12.69 6.99 23.32
C PRO A 439 -11.73 6.06 24.11
N LEU A 440 -12.01 4.76 24.16
CA LEU A 440 -11.15 3.77 24.81
C LEU A 440 -9.80 3.64 24.09
N VAL A 441 -9.78 3.67 22.75
CA VAL A 441 -8.53 3.67 21.96
C VAL A 441 -7.75 4.96 22.21
N PHE A 442 -8.38 6.11 22.32
CA PHE A 442 -7.70 7.36 22.66
C PHE A 442 -7.06 7.30 24.05
N ALA A 443 -7.79 6.81 25.05
CA ALA A 443 -7.25 6.59 26.39
C ALA A 443 -6.09 5.58 26.39
N GLY A 444 -6.24 4.47 25.66
CA GLY A 444 -5.20 3.48 25.44
C GLY A 444 -3.95 4.07 24.79
N TRP A 445 -4.12 4.94 23.80
CA TRP A 445 -2.99 5.63 23.16
C TRP A 445 -2.27 6.57 24.11
N LEU A 446 -2.99 7.35 24.92
CA LEU A 446 -2.38 8.16 25.97
C LEU A 446 -1.62 7.29 26.99
N ARG A 447 -2.18 6.13 27.36
CA ARG A 447 -1.54 5.15 28.23
C ARG A 447 -0.28 4.53 27.60
N TYR A 448 -0.30 4.27 26.27
CA TYR A 448 0.84 3.79 25.48
C TYR A 448 2.02 4.78 25.48
N LEU A 449 1.75 6.10 25.43
CA LEU A 449 2.79 7.13 25.44
C LEU A 449 3.64 7.11 26.74
N ILE A 450 3.12 6.57 27.83
CA ILE A 450 3.84 6.42 29.11
C ILE A 450 4.95 5.37 29.01
N ALA A 451 4.90 4.50 28.01
CA ALA A 451 5.88 3.44 27.74
C ALA A 451 6.04 2.40 28.88
N ILE A 452 4.94 2.10 29.55
CA ILE A 452 4.86 1.03 30.57
C ILE A 452 3.71 0.11 30.17
N ASP A 453 3.95 -1.20 30.07
CA ASP A 453 2.94 -2.19 29.72
C ASP A 453 1.94 -2.47 30.88
N ASP A 454 0.97 -3.33 30.62
CA ASP A 454 -0.03 -3.72 31.62
C ASP A 454 0.54 -4.58 32.75
N GLN A 455 1.73 -5.13 32.58
CA GLN A 455 2.46 -5.88 33.62
C GLN A 455 3.42 -5.00 34.42
N GLY A 456 3.53 -3.70 34.09
CA GLY A 456 4.40 -2.74 34.77
C GLY A 456 5.83 -2.71 34.21
N ASN A 457 6.11 -3.38 33.09
CA ASN A 457 7.41 -3.35 32.44
C ASN A 457 7.51 -2.16 31.49
N THR A 458 8.69 -1.57 31.40
CA THR A 458 8.96 -0.52 30.40
C THR A 458 9.15 -1.13 29.01
N PHE A 459 8.66 -0.43 27.99
CA PHE A 459 8.90 -0.75 26.58
C PHE A 459 9.29 0.49 25.78
N GLU A 460 9.81 0.30 24.59
CA GLU A 460 10.13 1.40 23.68
C GLU A 460 8.91 1.71 22.80
N ASN A 461 8.50 3.00 22.77
CA ASN A 461 7.45 3.43 21.85
C ASN A 461 7.94 3.33 20.41
N SER A 462 7.04 3.01 19.51
CA SER A 462 7.30 3.07 18.08
C SER A 462 7.60 4.51 17.62
N PRO A 463 8.38 4.69 16.55
CA PRO A 463 8.70 6.03 16.02
C PRO A 463 7.44 6.87 15.75
N ASP A 464 7.48 8.12 16.19
CA ASP A 464 6.41 9.09 15.95
C ASP A 464 7.01 10.51 15.95
N PRO A 465 6.71 11.38 14.95
CA PRO A 465 7.29 12.71 14.86
C PRO A 465 7.01 13.60 16.07
N LEU A 466 5.87 13.42 16.74
CA LEU A 466 5.47 14.19 17.91
C LEU A 466 5.83 13.51 19.24
N LEU A 467 6.49 12.36 19.24
CA LEU A 467 6.69 11.54 20.44
C LEU A 467 7.29 12.30 21.63
N ASN A 468 8.34 13.08 21.38
CA ASN A 468 9.00 13.85 22.47
C ASN A 468 8.08 14.92 23.06
N GLN A 469 7.35 15.64 22.21
CA GLN A 469 6.38 16.64 22.65
C GLN A 469 5.24 15.99 23.45
N LEU A 470 4.70 14.88 22.94
CA LEU A 470 3.61 14.14 23.57
C LEU A 470 4.01 13.56 24.93
N LYS A 471 5.22 13.00 25.03
CA LYS A 471 5.77 12.53 26.31
C LYS A 471 5.88 13.65 27.36
N ASN A 472 6.26 14.84 26.95
CA ASN A 472 6.28 15.98 27.86
C ASN A 472 4.88 16.34 28.36
N HIS A 473 3.88 16.38 27.47
CA HIS A 473 2.50 16.69 27.83
C HIS A 473 1.85 15.61 28.72
N ILE A 474 2.19 14.31 28.49
CA ILE A 474 1.63 13.20 29.29
C ILE A 474 2.46 12.91 30.56
N SER A 475 3.54 13.62 30.84
CA SER A 475 4.45 13.38 31.98
C SER A 475 3.78 13.48 33.36
N CYS A 476 2.63 14.14 33.42
CA CYS A 476 1.78 14.22 34.61
C CYS A 476 1.06 12.89 34.92
N ALA A 477 0.83 12.03 33.93
CA ALA A 477 0.15 10.76 34.10
C ALA A 477 1.14 9.68 34.58
N LYS A 478 0.92 9.19 35.81
CA LYS A 478 1.75 8.16 36.44
C LYS A 478 0.87 7.03 36.94
N LEU A 479 1.41 5.81 36.97
CA LEU A 479 0.70 4.68 37.57
C LEU A 479 0.35 4.97 39.04
N GLY A 480 -0.85 4.62 39.40
CA GLY A 480 -1.40 4.87 40.74
C GLY A 480 -1.84 6.33 41.04
N GLN A 481 -1.79 7.20 40.01
CA GLN A 481 -2.21 8.62 40.18
C GLN A 481 -3.26 8.98 39.13
N SER A 482 -4.31 9.68 39.55
CA SER A 482 -5.32 10.21 38.64
C SER A 482 -4.87 11.55 38.06
N VAL A 483 -5.26 11.79 36.81
CA VAL A 483 -5.08 13.07 36.10
C VAL A 483 -6.44 13.69 35.82
N SER A 484 -6.51 15.04 35.79
CA SER A 484 -7.72 15.73 35.39
C SER A 484 -7.76 15.91 33.85
N ALA A 485 -8.98 16.06 33.32
CA ALA A 485 -9.12 16.38 31.89
C ALA A 485 -8.41 17.71 31.58
N GLU A 486 -8.50 18.72 32.47
CA GLU A 486 -7.84 20.02 32.27
C GLU A 486 -6.31 19.88 32.08
N THR A 487 -5.68 18.97 32.84
CA THR A 487 -4.23 18.68 32.67
C THR A 487 -3.90 18.08 31.30
N LEU A 488 -4.83 17.33 30.71
CA LEU A 488 -4.67 16.71 29.39
C LEU A 488 -5.13 17.61 28.24
N ARG A 489 -5.64 18.83 28.54
CA ARG A 489 -6.15 19.76 27.51
C ARG A 489 -5.16 20.00 26.36
N PRO A 490 -3.84 20.20 26.59
CA PRO A 490 -2.90 20.42 25.49
C PRO A 490 -2.86 19.31 24.45
N ILE A 491 -3.24 18.07 24.83
CA ILE A 491 -3.35 16.94 23.88
C ILE A 491 -4.79 16.80 23.40
N LEU A 492 -5.78 16.72 24.30
CA LEU A 492 -7.16 16.37 23.95
C LEU A 492 -7.89 17.44 23.15
N SER A 493 -7.41 18.69 23.13
CA SER A 493 -7.94 19.75 22.27
C SER A 493 -7.19 19.88 20.92
N ASP A 494 -6.12 19.11 20.71
CA ASP A 494 -5.32 19.23 19.47
C ASP A 494 -6.04 18.60 18.26
N LYS A 495 -6.61 19.48 17.43
CA LYS A 495 -7.31 19.10 16.18
C LYS A 495 -6.38 18.46 15.14
N ASN A 496 -5.06 18.67 15.21
CA ASN A 496 -4.13 17.99 14.30
C ASN A 496 -3.99 16.50 14.65
N ILE A 497 -4.11 16.16 15.95
CA ILE A 497 -4.01 14.78 16.43
C ILE A 497 -5.34 14.05 16.29
N PHE A 498 -6.44 14.64 16.78
CA PHE A 498 -7.76 13.95 16.82
C PHE A 498 -8.70 14.35 15.66
N GLY A 499 -8.33 15.33 14.85
CA GLY A 499 -9.19 15.86 13.78
C GLY A 499 -10.27 16.82 14.28
N ILE A 500 -10.54 16.82 15.58
CA ILE A 500 -11.54 17.64 16.26
C ILE A 500 -11.10 17.87 17.72
N ASP A 501 -11.57 18.94 18.36
CA ASP A 501 -11.35 19.17 19.78
C ASP A 501 -12.31 18.28 20.60
N LEU A 502 -11.74 17.37 21.40
CA LEU A 502 -12.52 16.43 22.21
C LEU A 502 -13.31 17.09 23.33
N TYR A 503 -12.97 18.32 23.75
CA TYR A 503 -13.77 19.12 24.71
C TYR A 503 -15.00 19.68 24.02
N GLU A 504 -14.87 20.23 22.82
CA GLU A 504 -16.00 20.78 22.05
C GLU A 504 -17.11 19.75 21.84
N ILE A 505 -16.75 18.47 21.71
CA ILE A 505 -17.69 17.36 21.47
C ILE A 505 -18.03 16.56 22.75
N GLY A 506 -17.52 16.96 23.90
CA GLY A 506 -17.84 16.36 25.20
C GLY A 506 -17.22 14.97 25.45
N LEU A 507 -16.18 14.56 24.72
CA LEU A 507 -15.51 13.27 24.91
C LEU A 507 -14.28 13.34 25.82
N ALA A 508 -13.74 14.53 26.13
CA ALA A 508 -12.51 14.68 26.91
C ALA A 508 -12.61 14.04 28.30
N GLU A 509 -13.72 14.24 29.02
CA GLU A 509 -13.94 13.63 30.33
C GLU A 509 -14.01 12.10 30.26
N LYS A 510 -14.70 11.55 29.27
CA LYS A 510 -14.80 10.08 29.05
C LYS A 510 -13.43 9.47 28.76
N VAL A 511 -12.62 10.07 27.90
CA VAL A 511 -11.24 9.63 27.61
C VAL A 511 -10.38 9.69 28.85
N THR A 512 -10.48 10.78 29.62
CA THR A 512 -9.75 10.95 30.90
C THR A 512 -10.15 9.91 31.94
N GLN A 513 -11.44 9.62 32.05
CA GLN A 513 -11.94 8.57 32.94
C GLN A 513 -11.33 7.20 32.59
N TYR A 514 -11.36 6.83 31.31
CA TYR A 514 -10.81 5.56 30.86
C TYR A 514 -9.29 5.50 31.08
N LEU A 515 -8.57 6.59 30.82
CA LEU A 515 -7.14 6.68 31.14
C LEU A 515 -6.87 6.48 32.62
N ASN A 516 -7.63 7.17 33.50
CA ASN A 516 -7.47 7.03 34.94
C ASN A 516 -7.70 5.60 35.43
N GLU A 517 -8.66 4.90 34.85
CA GLU A 517 -8.87 3.48 35.17
C GLU A 517 -7.67 2.63 34.71
N MET A 518 -7.09 2.89 33.54
CA MET A 518 -5.88 2.22 33.06
C MET A 518 -4.60 2.59 33.85
N LEU A 519 -4.62 3.69 34.58
CA LEU A 519 -3.51 4.13 35.43
C LEU A 519 -3.52 3.50 36.84
N LEU A 520 -4.56 2.77 37.23
CA LEU A 520 -4.67 2.20 38.59
C LEU A 520 -3.52 1.25 38.95
N GLY A 521 -2.85 0.66 37.97
CA GLY A 521 -1.68 -0.18 38.22
C GLY A 521 -1.61 -1.38 37.25
N LYS A 522 -0.92 -2.43 37.69
CA LYS A 522 -0.76 -3.66 36.94
C LYS A 522 -2.09 -4.37 36.71
N GLY A 523 -2.34 -4.80 35.46
CA GLY A 523 -3.60 -5.44 35.03
C GLY A 523 -4.74 -4.45 34.76
N ALA A 524 -4.53 -3.17 34.99
CA ALA A 524 -5.59 -2.16 34.88
C ALA A 524 -6.00 -1.87 33.43
N VAL A 525 -5.09 -2.00 32.46
CA VAL A 525 -5.42 -1.85 31.02
C VAL A 525 -6.39 -2.94 30.60
N ARG A 526 -6.07 -4.19 30.93
CA ARG A 526 -6.95 -5.34 30.63
C ARG A 526 -8.31 -5.21 31.32
N ALA A 527 -8.31 -4.86 32.60
CA ALA A 527 -9.56 -4.70 33.37
C ALA A 527 -10.44 -3.58 32.80
N THR A 528 -9.85 -2.46 32.42
CA THR A 528 -10.58 -1.35 31.77
C THR A 528 -11.13 -1.77 30.41
N LEU A 529 -10.34 -2.46 29.59
CA LEU A 529 -10.80 -2.99 28.31
C LEU A 529 -12.04 -3.89 28.51
N GLN A 530 -11.94 -4.89 29.40
CA GLN A 530 -13.05 -5.82 29.69
C GLN A 530 -14.31 -5.10 30.19
N LYS A 531 -14.15 -4.11 31.06
CA LYS A 531 -15.28 -3.36 31.62
C LYS A 531 -16.12 -2.64 30.57
N TYR A 532 -15.51 -2.15 29.50
CA TYR A 532 -16.17 -1.28 28.53
C TYR A 532 -16.47 -1.94 27.18
N ILE A 533 -15.82 -3.07 26.86
CA ILE A 533 -16.00 -3.69 25.56
C ILE A 533 -17.18 -4.65 25.53
N TYR A 534 -17.58 -5.20 26.67
CA TYR A 534 -18.76 -6.04 26.85
C TYR A 534 -19.90 -5.25 27.49
#